data_ba40af9da12ecc00d3e15305268df148
#
_entry.id   ba40af9da12ecc00d3e15305268df148
#
_cell.length_a   1.000
_cell.length_b   1.000
_cell.length_c   1.000
_cell.angle_alpha   90.00
_cell.angle_beta   90.00
_cell.angle_gamma   90.00
#
_symmetry.space_group_name_H-M   'P 1'
#
loop_
_entity.id
_entity.type
_entity.pdbx_description
1 polymer ?
#
loop_
_entity_poly.entity_id
_entity_poly.type
_entity_poly.pdbx_seq_one_letter_code
_entity_poly.pdbx_strand_id
1 'polypeptide(L)'
;MKKILTNISVLTAVISLSTAFSSCSSHDEESGVYVPLTLEATRAEYNAGNQTRTLSEKNGALVSTWKTTDKVTVYKKGWSSKIGEIAPKQDSNNARTKLDGTVNSSGMNVGDKMDLITPRTEWDYTGQDGTLEKISTNYDFATAEAQVIYLDAENNNQLYASNALFNPQQTIIKFVLKNEDGSAALSVPSLTIVSGAGKIVQSRSLDGATKNYGGLVITPSAATNIYYVAICNDQEGADSYTLTARANNTVYCYTKENVTFKKGDAWVINVHMKDMNNTYSERVGYDNKGETTWQ
;
A
#
# COMPACT_ATOMS: atom_id res chain seq x y z
N MET A 1 -39.60 -86.85 1.53
CA MET A 1 -40.67 -86.59 2.58
C MET A 1 -40.54 -85.11 2.92
N LYS A 2 -41.52 -84.32 2.51
CA LYS A 2 -42.37 -83.47 3.35
C LYS A 2 -41.57 -82.68 4.37
N LYS A 3 -41.61 -81.36 4.42
CA LYS A 3 -42.61 -80.28 4.50
C LYS A 3 -41.83 -79.08 5.07
N ILE A 4 -42.18 -77.91 5.18
CA ILE A 4 -43.40 -77.07 5.04
C ILE A 4 -42.84 -75.62 4.95
N LEU A 5 -43.45 -74.81 4.10
CA LEU A 5 -43.30 -73.33 4.08
C LEU A 5 -43.85 -72.77 5.42
N THR A 6 -43.16 -71.71 5.86
CA THR A 6 -43.89 -70.73 6.63
C THR A 6 -43.33 -69.32 6.22
N ASN A 7 -44.19 -68.57 5.56
CA ASN A 7 -44.00 -67.16 5.26
C ASN A 7 -44.10 -66.37 6.56
N ILE A 8 -43.08 -65.57 6.86
CA ILE A 8 -43.21 -64.48 7.82
C ILE A 8 -42.90 -63.19 7.07
N SER A 9 -43.96 -62.48 6.72
CA SER A 9 -43.88 -61.13 6.25
C SER A 9 -43.47 -60.23 7.43
N VAL A 10 -42.27 -59.77 7.42
CA VAL A 10 -41.84 -58.65 8.32
C VAL A 10 -42.06 -57.34 7.58
N LEU A 11 -43.11 -56.67 7.98
CA LEU A 11 -43.49 -55.36 7.59
C LEU A 11 -42.43 -54.35 8.22
N THR A 12 -41.40 -54.02 7.51
CA THR A 12 -40.44 -53.02 7.98
C THR A 12 -40.98 -51.61 7.66
N ALA A 13 -41.57 -50.99 8.67
CA ALA A 13 -41.95 -49.61 8.62
C ALA A 13 -40.65 -48.75 8.55
N VAL A 14 -40.37 -48.23 7.39
CA VAL A 14 -39.33 -47.23 7.24
C VAL A 14 -39.88 -45.90 7.76
N ILE A 15 -39.54 -45.59 8.99
CA ILE A 15 -39.74 -44.24 9.53
C ILE A 15 -38.66 -43.36 8.89
N SER A 16 -39.01 -42.66 7.83
CA SER A 16 -38.22 -41.59 7.28
C SER A 16 -38.24 -40.41 8.24
N LEU A 17 -37.24 -40.36 9.12
CA LEU A 17 -36.95 -39.21 9.95
C LEU A 17 -36.32 -38.15 9.04
N SER A 18 -37.15 -37.32 8.41
CA SER A 18 -36.72 -36.12 7.75
C SER A 18 -36.27 -35.13 8.82
N THR A 19 -34.98 -35.20 9.20
CA THR A 19 -34.33 -34.11 9.88
C THR A 19 -34.22 -32.96 8.88
N ALA A 20 -35.16 -32.05 8.95
CA ALA A 20 -35.01 -30.72 8.39
C ALA A 20 -33.83 -30.07 9.10
N PHE A 21 -32.64 -30.21 8.52
CA PHE A 21 -31.56 -29.28 8.81
C PHE A 21 -32.04 -27.94 8.29
N SER A 22 -32.74 -27.20 9.13
CA SER A 22 -32.85 -25.76 9.02
C SER A 22 -31.41 -25.24 9.14
N SER A 23 -30.69 -25.22 8.02
CA SER A 23 -29.52 -24.40 7.88
C SER A 23 -30.01 -22.94 7.91
N CYS A 24 -30.19 -22.44 9.13
CA CYS A 24 -30.15 -21.00 9.34
C CYS A 24 -28.70 -20.55 9.05
N SER A 25 -28.35 -20.46 7.80
CA SER A 25 -27.39 -19.46 7.38
C SER A 25 -28.14 -18.14 7.40
N SER A 26 -28.31 -17.59 8.60
CA SER A 26 -28.56 -16.16 8.75
C SER A 26 -27.25 -15.44 8.34
N HIS A 27 -26.95 -15.43 7.04
CA HIS A 27 -26.44 -14.22 6.49
C HIS A 27 -27.64 -13.26 6.59
N ASP A 28 -27.72 -12.56 7.71
CA ASP A 28 -28.32 -11.26 7.75
C ASP A 28 -27.47 -10.43 6.78
N GLU A 29 -27.84 -10.47 5.49
CA GLU A 29 -27.60 -9.33 4.63
C GLU A 29 -28.35 -8.21 5.37
N GLU A 30 -27.61 -7.45 6.19
CA GLU A 30 -28.11 -6.16 6.65
C GLU A 30 -28.65 -5.48 5.40
N SER A 31 -29.95 -5.27 5.35
CA SER A 31 -30.61 -4.57 4.24
C SER A 31 -30.15 -3.12 4.29
N GLY A 32 -28.92 -2.92 3.80
CA GLY A 32 -28.26 -1.63 3.82
C GLY A 32 -28.97 -0.68 2.87
N VAL A 33 -29.18 0.53 3.29
CA VAL A 33 -29.62 1.63 2.41
C VAL A 33 -28.41 2.11 1.65
N TYR A 34 -28.29 1.71 0.38
CA TYR A 34 -27.21 2.11 -0.50
C TYR A 34 -27.53 3.43 -1.19
N VAL A 35 -26.69 4.41 -1.04
CA VAL A 35 -26.86 5.75 -1.61
C VAL A 35 -25.66 6.18 -2.45
N PRO A 36 -25.85 6.98 -3.50
CA PRO A 36 -24.75 7.61 -4.20
C PRO A 36 -23.93 8.51 -3.26
N LEU A 37 -22.62 8.40 -3.32
CA LEU A 37 -21.67 9.30 -2.68
C LEU A 37 -20.86 10.01 -3.75
N THR A 38 -20.78 11.33 -3.64
CA THR A 38 -19.92 12.15 -4.46
C THR A 38 -19.11 13.09 -3.58
N LEU A 39 -17.81 13.21 -3.85
CA LEU A 39 -16.92 14.16 -3.17
C LEU A 39 -15.77 14.63 -4.06
N GLU A 40 -15.24 15.83 -3.78
CA GLU A 40 -14.02 16.33 -4.37
C GLU A 40 -12.82 15.74 -3.64
N ALA A 41 -11.86 15.20 -4.40
CA ALA A 41 -10.65 14.58 -3.89
C ALA A 41 -9.40 15.29 -4.40
N THR A 42 -8.43 15.47 -3.52
CA THR A 42 -7.10 15.95 -3.87
C THR A 42 -6.06 14.98 -3.33
N ARG A 43 -5.10 14.55 -4.13
CA ARG A 43 -3.91 13.86 -3.64
C ARG A 43 -2.96 14.90 -3.07
N ALA A 44 -2.56 14.72 -1.82
CA ALA A 44 -1.53 15.55 -1.22
C ALA A 44 -0.21 15.33 -1.98
N GLU A 45 0.51 16.38 -2.06
CA GLU A 45 1.81 16.31 -2.68
C GLU A 45 2.83 15.59 -1.76
N TYR A 46 3.81 14.83 -2.33
CA TYR A 46 4.97 14.32 -1.61
C TYR A 46 5.94 15.48 -1.28
N ASN A 47 6.48 15.59 -0.10
CA ASN A 47 7.45 16.61 0.29
C ASN A 47 8.82 16.25 -0.29
N ALA A 48 9.16 16.81 -1.43
CA ALA A 48 10.52 16.78 -1.92
C ALA A 48 11.31 17.91 -1.28
N GLY A 49 12.37 17.60 -0.57
CA GLY A 49 13.39 18.59 -0.26
C GLY A 49 13.97 19.11 -1.58
N ASN A 50 13.44 20.21 -2.08
CA ASN A 50 13.86 20.95 -3.27
C ASN A 50 13.60 20.37 -4.67
N GLN A 51 12.79 19.36 -4.88
CA GLN A 51 12.38 19.00 -6.25
C GLN A 51 10.95 18.45 -6.34
N THR A 52 10.21 19.00 -7.28
CA THR A 52 8.81 18.75 -7.57
C THR A 52 8.58 17.45 -8.36
N ARG A 53 7.49 16.87 -8.27
CA ARG A 53 6.96 15.51 -8.28
C ARG A 53 6.31 15.00 -9.53
N THR A 54 6.31 13.69 -9.66
CA THR A 54 5.29 12.85 -10.31
C THR A 54 5.61 11.40 -9.99
N LEU A 55 4.64 10.51 -9.71
CA LEU A 55 4.85 9.07 -9.95
C LEU A 55 5.05 8.78 -11.45
N SER A 56 5.08 9.79 -12.28
CA SER A 56 5.81 9.92 -13.53
C SER A 56 6.79 11.08 -13.37
N GLU A 57 8.07 10.90 -13.64
CA GLU A 57 9.03 12.01 -13.67
C GLU A 57 8.64 13.00 -14.78
N LYS A 58 8.00 14.08 -14.42
CA LYS A 58 7.79 15.21 -15.28
C LYS A 58 8.57 16.39 -14.70
N ASN A 59 9.70 16.75 -15.30
CA ASN A 59 10.58 17.82 -14.84
C ASN A 59 11.22 17.58 -13.44
N GLY A 60 11.56 16.33 -13.13
CA GLY A 60 12.18 15.98 -11.85
C GLY A 60 11.24 15.90 -10.65
N ALA A 61 9.95 15.83 -10.90
CA ALA A 61 8.89 15.83 -9.90
C ALA A 61 8.05 14.54 -9.89
N LEU A 62 7.69 14.05 -8.72
CA LEU A 62 6.72 12.97 -8.58
C LEU A 62 5.29 13.55 -8.44
N VAL A 63 4.42 13.51 -9.44
CA VAL A 63 3.01 13.91 -9.37
C VAL A 63 2.14 12.67 -9.28
N SER A 64 1.29 12.57 -8.29
CA SER A 64 0.23 11.57 -8.23
C SER A 64 -1.01 12.12 -8.90
N THR A 65 -1.46 11.49 -9.98
CA THR A 65 -2.69 11.83 -10.71
C THR A 65 -3.75 10.75 -10.49
N TRP A 66 -5.00 11.07 -10.78
CA TRP A 66 -6.11 10.12 -10.67
C TRP A 66 -6.36 9.44 -12.02
N LYS A 67 -6.65 8.14 -11.99
CA LYS A 67 -7.07 7.34 -13.14
C LYS A 67 -8.44 6.72 -12.87
N THR A 68 -9.22 6.46 -13.89
CA THR A 68 -10.52 5.76 -13.79
C THR A 68 -10.40 4.35 -13.23
N THR A 69 -9.21 3.77 -13.27
CA THR A 69 -8.89 2.47 -12.66
C THR A 69 -8.63 2.55 -11.14
N ASP A 70 -8.44 3.76 -10.60
CA ASP A 70 -8.22 3.94 -9.17
C ASP A 70 -9.51 3.62 -8.41
N LYS A 71 -9.36 2.89 -7.31
CA LYS A 71 -10.45 2.57 -6.40
C LYS A 71 -10.17 3.16 -5.03
N VAL A 72 -11.18 3.74 -4.45
CA VAL A 72 -11.15 4.25 -3.08
C VAL A 72 -12.18 3.48 -2.27
N THR A 73 -11.71 2.74 -1.29
CA THR A 73 -12.57 2.04 -0.34
C THR A 73 -12.97 3.00 0.76
N VAL A 74 -14.26 2.98 1.11
CA VAL A 74 -14.88 3.85 2.10
C VAL A 74 -15.26 3.05 3.34
N TYR A 75 -14.86 3.55 4.51
CA TYR A 75 -15.24 3.03 5.82
C TYR A 75 -15.92 4.15 6.62
N LYS A 76 -16.91 3.81 7.45
CA LYS A 76 -17.30 4.72 8.53
C LYS A 76 -16.17 4.70 9.57
N LYS A 77 -15.73 5.86 10.04
CA LYS A 77 -14.61 5.95 10.99
C LYS A 77 -14.86 5.10 12.23
N GLY A 78 -13.87 4.26 12.53
CA GLY A 78 -13.95 3.29 13.64
C GLY A 78 -14.66 1.98 13.31
N TRP A 79 -15.13 1.77 12.08
CA TRP A 79 -15.70 0.49 11.65
C TRP A 79 -14.64 -0.36 10.93
N SER A 80 -14.70 -1.68 11.15
CA SER A 80 -13.82 -2.64 10.46
C SER A 80 -14.35 -3.05 9.09
N SER A 81 -15.66 -2.88 8.84
CA SER A 81 -16.31 -3.25 7.59
C SER A 81 -16.37 -2.07 6.63
N LYS A 82 -16.04 -2.32 5.36
CA LYS A 82 -16.22 -1.32 4.31
C LYS A 82 -17.70 -1.01 4.10
N ILE A 83 -18.02 0.25 3.86
CA ILE A 83 -19.37 0.69 3.53
C ILE A 83 -19.58 0.91 2.03
N GLY A 84 -18.52 0.94 1.22
CA GLY A 84 -18.62 1.09 -0.23
C GLY A 84 -17.30 1.35 -0.91
N GLU A 85 -17.40 1.61 -2.22
CA GLU A 85 -16.27 2.00 -3.07
C GLU A 85 -16.68 3.19 -3.95
N ILE A 86 -15.74 4.11 -4.16
CA ILE A 86 -15.88 5.25 -5.06
C ILE A 86 -14.66 5.34 -5.97
N ALA A 87 -14.82 5.94 -7.15
CA ALA A 87 -13.74 6.03 -8.13
C ALA A 87 -13.84 7.34 -8.94
N PRO A 88 -12.75 7.79 -9.59
CA PRO A 88 -12.80 8.87 -10.55
C PRO A 88 -13.67 8.50 -11.77
N LYS A 89 -14.53 9.41 -12.23
CA LYS A 89 -15.31 9.20 -13.48
C LYS A 89 -14.46 9.31 -14.74
N GLN A 90 -13.36 10.04 -14.65
CA GLN A 90 -12.44 10.28 -15.76
C GLN A 90 -11.00 10.41 -15.23
N ASP A 91 -10.05 10.10 -16.09
CA ASP A 91 -8.64 10.33 -15.78
C ASP A 91 -8.40 11.82 -15.57
N SER A 92 -7.60 12.13 -14.58
CA SER A 92 -7.20 13.51 -14.26
C SER A 92 -5.70 13.68 -14.49
N ASN A 93 -5.33 14.74 -15.20
CA ASN A 93 -3.93 15.11 -15.43
C ASN A 93 -3.33 15.91 -14.25
N ASN A 94 -4.06 16.04 -13.16
CA ASN A 94 -3.65 16.75 -11.96
C ASN A 94 -4.04 15.98 -10.69
N ALA A 95 -3.67 16.48 -9.54
CA ALA A 95 -3.95 15.87 -8.25
C ALA A 95 -5.42 15.92 -7.82
N ARG A 96 -6.28 16.68 -8.51
CA ARG A 96 -7.70 16.86 -8.17
C ARG A 96 -8.60 16.05 -9.07
N THR A 97 -9.64 15.48 -8.50
CA THR A 97 -10.72 14.79 -9.22
C THR A 97 -12.00 14.80 -8.41
N LYS A 98 -13.09 14.43 -9.06
CA LYS A 98 -14.35 14.11 -8.42
C LYS A 98 -14.48 12.59 -8.33
N LEU A 99 -14.69 12.07 -7.12
CA LEU A 99 -14.94 10.66 -6.87
C LEU A 99 -16.44 10.43 -6.74
N ASP A 100 -16.93 9.39 -7.40
CA ASP A 100 -18.32 8.98 -7.38
C ASP A 100 -18.44 7.47 -7.18
N GLY A 101 -19.49 7.04 -6.49
CA GLY A 101 -19.78 5.63 -6.26
C GLY A 101 -20.98 5.44 -5.35
N THR A 102 -21.07 4.26 -4.73
CA THR A 102 -22.21 3.90 -3.89
C THR A 102 -21.69 3.41 -2.53
N VAL A 103 -22.34 3.86 -1.47
CA VAL A 103 -22.01 3.48 -0.10
C VAL A 103 -23.26 3.08 0.67
N ASN A 104 -23.11 2.16 1.61
CA ASN A 104 -24.14 1.84 2.60
C ASN A 104 -24.24 2.98 3.61
N SER A 105 -25.35 3.69 3.64
CA SER A 105 -25.62 4.81 4.54
C SER A 105 -26.29 4.39 5.86
N SER A 106 -26.58 3.10 6.07
CA SER A 106 -27.18 2.62 7.29
C SER A 106 -26.35 3.00 8.50
N GLY A 107 -26.96 3.64 9.49
CA GLY A 107 -26.27 4.13 10.68
C GLY A 107 -25.33 5.32 10.43
N MET A 108 -25.37 5.96 9.27
CA MET A 108 -24.66 7.21 9.00
C MET A 108 -25.52 8.42 9.37
N ASN A 109 -24.87 9.45 9.90
CA ASN A 109 -25.49 10.73 10.27
C ASN A 109 -24.66 11.88 9.73
N VAL A 110 -25.29 13.04 9.58
CA VAL A 110 -24.55 14.29 9.33
C VAL A 110 -23.56 14.53 10.46
N GLY A 111 -22.31 14.82 10.11
CA GLY A 111 -21.20 14.97 11.07
C GLY A 111 -20.34 13.72 11.24
N ASP A 112 -20.82 12.54 10.83
CA ASP A 112 -20.01 11.33 10.87
C ASP A 112 -18.80 11.43 9.95
N LYS A 113 -17.70 10.83 10.38
CA LYS A 113 -16.46 10.79 9.62
C LYS A 113 -16.32 9.48 8.85
N MET A 114 -15.72 9.56 7.69
CA MET A 114 -15.37 8.43 6.83
C MET A 114 -13.88 8.37 6.63
N ASP A 115 -13.30 7.18 6.70
CA ASP A 115 -11.93 6.90 6.30
C ASP A 115 -11.93 6.39 4.85
N LEU A 116 -11.13 7.04 4.02
CA LEU A 116 -10.99 6.78 2.59
C LEU A 116 -9.59 6.22 2.30
N ILE A 117 -9.50 5.11 1.58
CA ILE A 117 -8.24 4.40 1.38
C ILE A 117 -8.08 3.99 -0.07
N THR A 118 -6.91 4.24 -0.64
CA THR A 118 -6.56 3.88 -2.03
C THR A 118 -5.10 3.40 -2.11
N PRO A 119 -4.74 2.55 -3.07
CA PRO A 119 -5.57 1.75 -3.98
C PRO A 119 -6.09 0.46 -3.35
N ARG A 120 -5.57 0.07 -2.20
CA ARG A 120 -5.86 -1.19 -1.51
C ARG A 120 -6.14 -0.95 -0.04
N THR A 121 -6.82 -1.91 0.57
CA THR A 121 -7.09 -1.91 2.02
C THR A 121 -6.01 -2.61 2.83
N GLU A 122 -5.28 -3.54 2.21
CA GLU A 122 -4.10 -4.16 2.77
C GLU A 122 -2.85 -3.56 2.12
N TRP A 123 -1.91 -3.16 2.93
CA TRP A 123 -0.66 -2.55 2.47
C TRP A 123 0.44 -3.59 2.49
N ASP A 124 0.93 -3.93 1.32
CA ASP A 124 2.06 -4.83 1.12
C ASP A 124 3.10 -4.12 0.28
N TYR A 125 4.28 -3.92 0.85
CA TYR A 125 5.43 -3.26 0.22
C TYR A 125 6.45 -4.26 -0.33
N THR A 126 6.17 -5.56 -0.27
CA THR A 126 7.04 -6.59 -0.86
C THR A 126 6.85 -6.70 -2.38
N GLY A 127 7.79 -7.36 -3.08
CA GLY A 127 7.66 -7.59 -4.53
C GLY A 127 7.85 -6.35 -5.40
N GLN A 128 8.53 -5.32 -4.90
CA GLN A 128 8.93 -4.16 -5.70
C GLN A 128 9.99 -4.55 -6.73
N ASP A 129 9.87 -3.99 -7.95
CA ASP A 129 10.79 -4.24 -9.06
C ASP A 129 11.77 -3.07 -9.32
N GLY A 130 11.74 -2.06 -8.47
CA GLY A 130 12.60 -0.89 -8.60
C GLY A 130 12.16 0.12 -9.66
N THR A 131 10.98 -0.04 -10.26
CA THR A 131 10.45 0.90 -11.24
C THR A 131 9.43 1.85 -10.63
N LEU A 132 9.39 3.07 -11.14
CA LEU A 132 8.40 4.06 -10.72
C LEU A 132 6.98 3.66 -11.14
N GLU A 133 6.83 2.98 -12.26
CA GLU A 133 5.55 2.46 -12.76
C GLU A 133 4.94 1.45 -11.77
N LYS A 134 5.76 0.52 -11.29
CA LYS A 134 5.32 -0.47 -10.30
C LYS A 134 4.92 0.19 -8.98
N ILE A 135 5.66 1.22 -8.54
CA ILE A 135 5.29 1.98 -7.34
C ILE A 135 3.94 2.66 -7.56
N SER A 136 3.76 3.37 -8.67
CA SER A 136 2.52 4.11 -8.93
C SER A 136 1.29 3.22 -8.98
N THR A 137 1.45 1.97 -9.45
CA THR A 137 0.34 1.04 -9.62
C THR A 137 0.03 0.25 -8.35
N ASN A 138 1.06 -0.09 -7.56
CA ASN A 138 0.92 -1.08 -6.49
C ASN A 138 1.24 -0.57 -5.08
N TYR A 139 2.03 0.50 -4.95
CA TYR A 139 2.60 0.93 -3.66
C TYR A 139 2.37 2.41 -3.34
N ASP A 140 1.57 3.13 -4.14
CA ASP A 140 1.17 4.51 -3.86
C ASP A 140 -0.07 4.55 -2.94
N PHE A 141 0.10 4.02 -1.72
CA PHE A 141 -0.96 4.00 -0.72
C PHE A 141 -1.22 5.40 -0.17
N ALA A 142 -2.48 5.79 -0.12
CA ALA A 142 -2.89 7.06 0.45
C ALA A 142 -4.20 6.93 1.23
N THR A 143 -4.35 7.72 2.27
CA THR A 143 -5.55 7.79 3.10
C THR A 143 -6.05 9.22 3.21
N ALA A 144 -7.37 9.36 3.33
CA ALA A 144 -8.02 10.63 3.61
C ALA A 144 -9.15 10.44 4.63
N GLU A 145 -9.55 11.54 5.27
CA GLU A 145 -10.77 11.61 6.06
C GLU A 145 -11.74 12.56 5.34
N ALA A 146 -13.00 12.19 5.29
CA ALA A 146 -14.09 13.06 4.86
C ALA A 146 -15.22 13.03 5.88
N GLN A 147 -16.01 14.12 5.97
CA GLN A 147 -17.13 14.22 6.89
C GLN A 147 -18.44 14.28 6.10
N VAL A 148 -19.46 13.56 6.56
CA VAL A 148 -20.81 13.65 6.03
C VAL A 148 -21.36 15.06 6.34
N ILE A 149 -21.63 15.84 5.30
CA ILE A 149 -22.17 17.20 5.42
C ILE A 149 -23.67 17.27 5.17
N TYR A 150 -24.19 16.30 4.41
CA TYR A 150 -25.62 16.20 4.12
C TYR A 150 -25.98 14.75 3.74
N LEU A 151 -27.11 14.28 4.19
CA LEU A 151 -27.69 12.98 3.86
C LEU A 151 -29.16 13.16 3.53
N ASP A 152 -29.54 12.97 2.27
CA ASP A 152 -30.93 12.94 1.82
C ASP A 152 -31.39 11.49 1.73
N ALA A 153 -32.03 11.01 2.79
CA ALA A 153 -32.59 9.67 2.85
C ALA A 153 -34.01 9.58 2.28
N GLU A 154 -34.70 10.72 2.06
CA GLU A 154 -36.12 10.73 1.74
C GLU A 154 -36.42 10.88 0.22
N ASN A 155 -35.69 11.73 -0.49
CA ASN A 155 -36.03 12.09 -1.87
C ASN A 155 -35.06 11.57 -2.94
N ASN A 156 -33.75 11.62 -2.72
CA ASN A 156 -32.75 11.20 -3.70
C ASN A 156 -31.77 10.17 -3.15
N ASN A 157 -31.91 9.78 -1.88
CA ASN A 157 -30.98 8.85 -1.24
C ASN A 157 -29.51 9.15 -1.59
N GLN A 158 -29.09 10.42 -1.42
CA GLN A 158 -27.73 10.84 -1.76
C GLN A 158 -26.98 11.31 -0.53
N LEU A 159 -25.70 10.95 -0.45
CA LEU A 159 -24.78 11.38 0.58
C LEU A 159 -23.77 12.38 0.00
N TYR A 160 -23.63 13.51 0.65
CA TYR A 160 -22.62 14.51 0.34
C TYR A 160 -21.59 14.56 1.47
N ALA A 161 -20.32 14.60 1.09
CA ALA A 161 -19.22 14.67 2.03
C ALA A 161 -18.32 15.88 1.77
N SER A 162 -17.55 16.25 2.77
CA SER A 162 -16.51 17.26 2.65
C SER A 162 -15.44 16.83 1.64
N ASN A 163 -14.67 17.80 1.14
CA ASN A 163 -13.50 17.53 0.32
C ASN A 163 -12.50 16.64 1.08
N ALA A 164 -11.87 15.72 0.37
CA ALA A 164 -10.91 14.78 0.91
C ALA A 164 -9.48 15.07 0.41
N LEU A 165 -8.54 15.18 1.36
CA LEU A 165 -7.11 15.29 1.06
C LEU A 165 -6.44 13.93 1.32
N PHE A 166 -6.01 13.26 0.27
CA PHE A 166 -5.35 11.96 0.35
C PHE A 166 -3.85 12.12 0.65
N ASN A 167 -3.44 11.71 1.84
CA ASN A 167 -2.07 11.80 2.30
C ASN A 167 -1.32 10.48 2.03
N PRO A 168 -0.17 10.52 1.33
CA PRO A 168 0.65 9.34 1.10
C PRO A 168 1.10 8.70 2.41
N GLN A 169 1.22 7.37 2.41
CA GLN A 169 1.56 6.59 3.60
C GLN A 169 2.99 6.05 3.60
N GLN A 170 3.74 6.30 2.55
CA GLN A 170 5.12 5.87 2.33
C GLN A 170 6.03 7.05 2.00
N THR A 171 7.33 6.81 2.14
CA THR A 171 8.39 7.61 1.51
C THR A 171 8.77 6.96 0.19
N ILE A 172 8.96 7.73 -0.89
CA ILE A 172 9.49 7.23 -2.15
C ILE A 172 10.93 7.66 -2.30
N ILE A 173 11.83 6.72 -2.59
CA ILE A 173 13.26 6.96 -2.71
C ILE A 173 13.75 6.49 -4.07
N LYS A 174 14.45 7.35 -4.78
CA LYS A 174 15.25 7.01 -5.96
C LYS A 174 16.69 6.81 -5.52
N PHE A 175 17.14 5.59 -5.39
CA PHE A 175 18.55 5.27 -5.18
C PHE A 175 19.29 5.25 -6.50
N VAL A 176 20.44 5.92 -6.56
CA VAL A 176 21.38 5.86 -7.68
C VAL A 176 22.67 5.23 -7.15
N LEU A 177 22.91 3.98 -7.50
CA LEU A 177 24.05 3.22 -7.00
C LEU A 177 25.31 3.50 -7.81
N LYS A 178 26.38 3.76 -7.11
CA LYS A 178 27.72 3.95 -7.65
C LYS A 178 28.70 3.02 -6.94
N ASN A 179 29.82 2.76 -7.58
CA ASN A 179 30.96 2.11 -6.91
C ASN A 179 31.47 2.97 -5.74
N GLU A 180 32.36 2.44 -4.92
CA GLU A 180 32.81 3.04 -3.66
C GLU A 180 33.40 4.44 -3.83
N ASP A 181 34.17 4.68 -4.89
CA ASP A 181 34.77 5.99 -5.20
C ASP A 181 33.80 6.96 -5.93
N GLY A 182 32.59 6.50 -6.28
CA GLY A 182 31.59 7.30 -6.97
C GLY A 182 31.85 7.54 -8.46
N SER A 183 32.94 6.98 -9.02
CA SER A 183 33.36 7.25 -10.41
C SER A 183 32.51 6.57 -11.46
N ALA A 184 31.88 5.44 -11.12
CA ALA A 184 31.10 4.62 -12.06
C ALA A 184 29.75 4.19 -11.48
N ALA A 185 28.76 4.03 -12.38
CA ALA A 185 27.48 3.42 -12.03
C ALA A 185 27.65 1.95 -11.66
N LEU A 186 27.00 1.51 -10.58
CA LEU A 186 27.00 0.13 -10.11
C LEU A 186 25.66 -0.54 -10.45
N SER A 187 25.62 -1.27 -11.55
CA SER A 187 24.42 -2.03 -11.92
C SER A 187 24.39 -3.37 -11.21
N VAL A 188 23.28 -3.64 -10.48
CA VAL A 188 23.10 -4.90 -9.72
C VAL A 188 21.73 -5.51 -10.04
N PRO A 189 21.57 -6.84 -9.95
CA PRO A 189 20.31 -7.52 -10.25
C PRO A 189 19.26 -7.40 -9.14
N SER A 190 19.67 -7.05 -7.92
CA SER A 190 18.76 -6.84 -6.80
C SER A 190 19.38 -5.93 -5.75
N LEU A 191 18.51 -5.23 -5.02
CA LEU A 191 18.87 -4.38 -3.88
C LEU A 191 18.05 -4.81 -2.66
N THR A 192 18.72 -5.09 -1.54
CA THR A 192 18.06 -5.35 -0.25
C THR A 192 18.24 -4.14 0.65
N ILE A 193 17.18 -3.74 1.32
CA ILE A 193 17.16 -2.61 2.25
C ILE A 193 16.67 -3.12 3.59
N VAL A 194 17.42 -2.89 4.66
CA VAL A 194 17.03 -3.21 6.03
C VAL A 194 17.15 -1.99 6.93
N SER A 195 16.27 -1.90 7.91
CA SER A 195 16.30 -0.91 8.98
C SER A 195 17.00 -1.53 10.20
N GLY A 196 17.93 -0.82 10.83
CA GLY A 196 18.65 -1.30 12.00
C GLY A 196 17.74 -1.51 13.21
N ALA A 197 16.73 -0.67 13.39
CA ALA A 197 15.71 -0.82 14.42
C ALA A 197 14.49 -1.66 13.97
N GLY A 198 14.51 -2.23 12.77
CA GLY A 198 13.42 -3.06 12.27
C GLY A 198 12.12 -2.28 11.98
N LYS A 199 12.20 -1.01 11.57
CA LYS A 199 11.03 -0.13 11.41
C LYS A 199 10.34 -0.24 10.05
N ILE A 200 10.96 -0.88 9.06
CA ILE A 200 10.36 -1.02 7.73
C ILE A 200 9.16 -1.97 7.81
N VAL A 201 8.00 -1.47 7.43
CA VAL A 201 6.78 -2.26 7.31
C VAL A 201 6.81 -3.00 5.97
N GLN A 202 6.78 -4.34 6.00
CA GLN A 202 6.57 -5.17 4.81
C GLN A 202 5.10 -5.25 4.44
N SER A 203 4.23 -5.48 5.43
CA SER A 203 2.79 -5.47 5.24
C SER A 203 2.05 -5.07 6.50
N ARG A 204 0.85 -4.52 6.34
CA ARG A 204 -0.05 -4.23 7.45
C ARG A 204 -1.52 -4.35 7.02
N SER A 205 -2.37 -4.77 7.97
CA SER A 205 -3.81 -4.66 7.82
C SER A 205 -4.27 -3.19 7.91
N LEU A 206 -5.47 -2.94 7.44
CA LEU A 206 -6.07 -1.61 7.41
C LEU A 206 -6.16 -0.97 8.80
N ASP A 207 -6.63 -1.74 9.76
CA ASP A 207 -6.77 -1.31 11.16
C ASP A 207 -5.43 -1.21 11.90
N GLY A 208 -4.32 -1.63 11.25
CA GLY A 208 -3.00 -1.67 11.83
C GLY A 208 -2.82 -2.73 12.93
N ALA A 209 -3.80 -3.61 13.13
CA ALA A 209 -3.72 -4.67 14.14
C ALA A 209 -2.67 -5.72 13.79
N THR A 210 -2.52 -6.02 12.51
CA THR A 210 -1.47 -6.92 12.00
C THR A 210 -0.43 -6.11 11.25
N LYS A 211 0.82 -6.22 11.68
CA LYS A 211 1.98 -5.57 11.04
C LYS A 211 3.13 -6.55 10.96
N ASN A 212 3.69 -6.69 9.78
CA ASN A 212 4.93 -7.45 9.56
C ASN A 212 6.05 -6.47 9.23
N TYR A 213 7.14 -6.61 9.95
CA TYR A 213 8.34 -5.81 9.77
C TYR A 213 9.46 -6.65 9.18
N GLY A 214 10.32 -6.03 8.37
CA GLY A 214 11.47 -6.72 7.79
C GLY A 214 12.15 -5.90 6.71
N GLY A 215 13.20 -6.47 6.11
CA GLY A 215 13.85 -5.86 4.97
C GLY A 215 13.02 -5.97 3.69
N LEU A 216 13.23 -5.06 2.77
CA LEU A 216 12.67 -5.09 1.42
C LEU A 216 13.72 -5.60 0.44
N VAL A 217 13.32 -6.53 -0.43
CA VAL A 217 14.13 -6.99 -1.56
C VAL A 217 13.49 -6.47 -2.83
N ILE A 218 14.24 -5.67 -3.57
CA ILE A 218 13.83 -5.06 -4.83
C ILE A 218 14.53 -5.79 -5.96
N THR A 219 13.75 -6.37 -6.88
CA THR A 219 14.27 -7.23 -7.96
C THR A 219 13.76 -6.75 -9.31
N PRO A 220 14.54 -5.90 -10.01
CA PRO A 220 14.20 -5.47 -11.36
C PRO A 220 14.32 -6.61 -12.38
N SER A 221 13.70 -6.44 -13.54
CA SER A 221 13.76 -7.42 -14.66
C SER A 221 15.16 -7.54 -15.27
N ALA A 222 16.00 -6.52 -15.11
CA ALA A 222 17.39 -6.50 -15.53
C ALA A 222 18.24 -5.73 -14.54
N ALA A 223 19.54 -6.02 -14.46
CA ALA A 223 20.46 -5.31 -13.58
C ALA A 223 20.45 -3.81 -13.90
N THR A 224 20.34 -2.99 -12.86
CA THR A 224 20.27 -1.53 -12.94
C THR A 224 21.05 -0.88 -11.81
N ASN A 225 21.41 0.37 -12.00
CA ASN A 225 21.97 1.21 -10.94
C ASN A 225 20.94 2.22 -10.38
N ILE A 226 19.70 2.21 -10.89
CA ILE A 226 18.63 3.10 -10.42
C ILE A 226 17.49 2.26 -9.88
N TYR A 227 17.12 2.50 -8.63
CA TYR A 227 16.03 1.82 -7.92
C TYR A 227 15.05 2.83 -7.34
N TYR A 228 13.79 2.76 -7.76
CA TYR A 228 12.70 3.43 -7.06
C TYR A 228 12.13 2.50 -6.01
N VAL A 229 12.00 2.98 -4.79
CA VAL A 229 11.56 2.19 -3.64
C VAL A 229 10.53 2.95 -2.84
N ALA A 230 9.41 2.30 -2.53
CA ALA A 230 8.45 2.78 -1.56
C ALA A 230 8.76 2.14 -0.20
N ILE A 231 8.98 2.96 0.82
CA ILE A 231 9.25 2.52 2.19
C ILE A 231 8.19 3.11 3.11
N CYS A 232 7.52 2.26 3.88
CA CYS A 232 6.64 2.66 4.96
C CYS A 232 7.34 2.46 6.30
N ASN A 233 7.49 3.52 7.06
CA ASN A 233 7.91 3.49 8.45
C ASN A 233 6.73 3.87 9.34
N ASP A 234 6.37 2.98 10.26
CA ASP A 234 5.29 3.22 11.22
C ASP A 234 5.77 3.86 12.52
N GLN A 235 7.08 3.85 12.74
CA GLN A 235 7.69 4.36 13.97
C GLN A 235 8.46 5.63 13.66
N GLU A 236 8.19 6.65 14.43
CA GLU A 236 8.91 7.93 14.32
C GLU A 236 10.37 7.82 14.79
N GLY A 237 11.15 8.82 14.41
CA GLY A 237 12.54 8.98 14.81
C GLY A 237 13.55 8.42 13.82
N ALA A 238 14.79 8.79 14.05
CA ALA A 238 15.91 8.37 13.24
C ALA A 238 16.21 6.87 13.39
N ASP A 239 16.76 6.30 12.33
CA ASP A 239 17.17 4.90 12.26
C ASP A 239 18.43 4.77 11.39
N SER A 240 19.04 3.61 11.38
CA SER A 240 20.07 3.24 10.41
C SER A 240 19.44 2.43 9.28
N TYR A 241 19.92 2.64 8.06
CA TYR A 241 19.48 1.88 6.89
C TYR A 241 20.70 1.27 6.21
N THR A 242 20.64 -0.05 6.04
CA THR A 242 21.67 -0.81 5.33
C THR A 242 21.14 -1.27 3.99
N LEU A 243 21.87 -0.92 2.94
CA LEU A 243 21.65 -1.39 1.59
C LEU A 243 22.67 -2.49 1.29
N THR A 244 22.20 -3.59 0.74
CA THR A 244 23.06 -4.72 0.32
C THR A 244 22.69 -5.12 -1.10
N ALA A 245 23.70 -5.33 -1.93
CA ALA A 245 23.53 -5.80 -3.30
C ALA A 245 24.60 -6.85 -3.62
N ARG A 246 24.32 -7.69 -4.62
CA ARG A 246 25.29 -8.65 -5.13
C ARG A 246 25.36 -8.55 -6.65
N ALA A 247 26.56 -8.39 -7.20
CA ALA A 247 26.80 -8.49 -8.61
C ALA A 247 28.03 -9.39 -8.86
N ASN A 248 27.91 -10.34 -9.78
CA ASN A 248 28.90 -11.39 -9.99
C ASN A 248 29.20 -12.09 -8.66
N ASN A 249 30.41 -12.16 -8.21
CA ASN A 249 30.78 -12.77 -6.93
C ASN A 249 31.06 -11.74 -5.81
N THR A 250 30.74 -10.46 -6.07
CA THR A 250 31.00 -9.36 -5.15
C THR A 250 29.73 -9.00 -4.38
N VAL A 251 29.89 -8.85 -3.07
CA VAL A 251 28.86 -8.29 -2.17
C VAL A 251 29.17 -6.82 -1.95
N TYR A 252 28.20 -5.96 -2.21
CA TYR A 252 28.26 -4.53 -1.97
C TYR A 252 27.38 -4.18 -0.78
N CYS A 253 27.86 -3.30 0.08
CA CYS A 253 27.13 -2.86 1.27
C CYS A 253 27.30 -1.35 1.48
N TYR A 254 26.25 -0.74 2.01
CA TYR A 254 26.30 0.64 2.48
C TYR A 254 25.35 0.81 3.67
N THR A 255 25.79 1.47 4.73
CA THR A 255 24.95 1.79 5.89
C THR A 255 24.96 3.29 6.13
N LYS A 256 23.78 3.88 6.30
CA LYS A 256 23.60 5.27 6.74
C LYS A 256 22.89 5.30 8.08
N GLU A 257 23.50 5.99 9.02
CA GLU A 257 22.97 6.25 10.36
C GLU A 257 22.14 7.55 10.39
N ASN A 258 21.26 7.63 11.39
CA ASN A 258 20.49 8.85 11.71
C ASN A 258 19.61 9.36 10.57
N VAL A 259 18.98 8.46 9.83
CA VAL A 259 18.04 8.78 8.75
C VAL A 259 16.61 8.76 9.26
N THR A 260 15.82 9.75 8.89
CA THR A 260 14.38 9.79 9.16
C THR A 260 13.62 9.88 7.85
N PHE A 261 12.92 8.82 7.48
CA PHE A 261 11.97 8.83 6.38
C PHE A 261 10.57 9.10 6.90
N LYS A 262 9.91 10.12 6.37
CA LYS A 262 8.55 10.52 6.74
C LYS A 262 7.56 10.15 5.65
N LYS A 263 6.35 9.81 6.04
CA LYS A 263 5.25 9.60 5.10
C LYS A 263 5.07 10.84 4.22
N GLY A 264 4.94 10.60 2.92
CA GLY A 264 4.81 11.67 1.93
C GLY A 264 6.14 12.35 1.53
N ASP A 265 7.29 11.90 2.00
CA ASP A 265 8.58 12.38 1.51
C ASP A 265 8.97 11.70 0.19
N ALA A 266 9.73 12.43 -0.65
CA ALA A 266 10.39 11.89 -1.82
C ALA A 266 11.88 12.29 -1.81
N TRP A 267 12.76 11.32 -2.07
CA TRP A 267 14.21 11.50 -2.00
C TRP A 267 14.88 11.01 -3.27
N VAL A 268 15.96 11.72 -3.68
CA VAL A 268 16.95 11.21 -4.63
C VAL A 268 18.26 11.06 -3.88
N ILE A 269 18.79 9.84 -3.82
CA ILE A 269 19.95 9.50 -3.01
C ILE A 269 21.00 8.82 -3.89
N ASN A 270 22.18 9.45 -4.01
CA ASN A 270 23.36 8.80 -4.57
C ASN A 270 24.01 7.96 -3.49
N VAL A 271 24.26 6.70 -3.76
CA VAL A 271 24.84 5.73 -2.80
C VAL A 271 26.14 5.20 -3.35
N HIS A 272 27.21 5.40 -2.59
CA HIS A 272 28.52 4.82 -2.88
C HIS A 272 28.63 3.47 -2.17
N MET A 273 28.46 2.40 -2.91
CA MET A 273 28.41 1.03 -2.39
C MET A 273 29.82 0.47 -2.18
N LYS A 274 30.12 0.09 -0.95
CA LYS A 274 31.41 -0.50 -0.60
C LYS A 274 31.50 -1.96 -1.05
N ASP A 275 32.60 -2.33 -1.70
CA ASP A 275 32.94 -3.73 -2.01
C ASP A 275 33.40 -4.46 -0.76
N MET A 276 32.60 -5.41 -0.29
CA MET A 276 32.88 -6.17 0.94
C MET A 276 33.93 -7.27 0.73
N ASN A 277 34.25 -7.65 -0.48
CA ASN A 277 35.30 -8.60 -0.78
C ASN A 277 36.70 -7.95 -0.69
N ASN A 278 36.73 -6.62 -0.73
CA ASN A 278 37.97 -5.84 -0.75
C ASN A 278 38.29 -5.18 0.60
N THR A 279 37.99 -5.86 1.69
CA THR A 279 38.07 -5.35 3.07
C THR A 279 39.48 -5.04 3.58
N TYR A 280 40.48 -4.88 2.73
CA TYR A 280 41.86 -4.57 3.11
C TYR A 280 42.43 -3.27 2.56
N SER A 281 41.64 -2.25 2.22
CA SER A 281 42.18 -0.93 1.95
C SER A 281 41.39 0.20 2.60
N GLU A 282 42.06 0.81 3.49
CA GLU A 282 42.00 2.10 4.18
C GLU A 282 40.81 3.06 3.88
N ARG A 283 40.31 3.65 4.97
CA ARG A 283 39.38 4.75 5.04
C ARG A 283 39.89 5.95 4.23
N VAL A 284 39.08 6.46 3.32
CA VAL A 284 39.28 7.77 2.70
C VAL A 284 38.07 8.67 2.94
N GLY A 285 38.41 9.91 3.20
CA GLY A 285 37.65 10.99 3.79
C GLY A 285 36.40 11.48 3.03
N TYR A 286 35.65 12.24 3.77
CA TYR A 286 34.38 12.89 3.40
C TYR A 286 34.57 14.08 2.44
N ASP A 287 33.64 14.24 1.50
CA ASP A 287 33.45 15.51 0.79
C ASP A 287 32.00 16.00 0.90
N ASN A 288 31.87 17.22 1.40
CA ASN A 288 30.61 17.93 1.59
C ASN A 288 30.34 18.81 0.38
N LYS A 289 29.48 18.40 -0.54
CA LYS A 289 28.88 19.33 -1.52
C LYS A 289 27.41 19.00 -1.73
N GLY A 290 26.53 19.75 -1.10
CA GLY A 290 25.19 20.18 -1.51
C GLY A 290 24.19 19.22 -2.15
N GLU A 291 24.56 18.01 -2.49
CA GLU A 291 23.70 16.93 -2.94
C GLU A 291 23.51 15.96 -1.77
N THR A 292 22.30 15.44 -1.60
CA THR A 292 22.04 14.40 -0.60
C THR A 292 22.74 13.11 -1.07
N THR A 293 24.04 13.04 -0.82
CA THR A 293 24.85 11.86 -1.09
C THR A 293 25.01 11.10 0.21
N TRP A 294 24.55 9.87 0.23
CA TRP A 294 24.88 8.94 1.28
C TRP A 294 26.27 8.35 0.98
N GLN A 295 27.25 8.79 1.71
CA GLN A 295 28.60 8.26 1.70
C GLN A 295 28.82 7.28 2.85
#